data_966e5f2851080a4e0857d2b8a4221bf1
#
_entry.id   966e5f2851080a4e0857d2b8a4221bf1
#
_cell.length_a   1.000
_cell.length_b   1.000
_cell.length_c   1.000
_cell.angle_alpha   90.00
_cell.angle_beta   90.00
_cell.angle_gamma   90.00
#
_symmetry.space_group_name_H-M   'P 1'
#
loop_
_entity.id
_entity.type
_entity.pdbx_description
1 polymer ?
#
loop_
_entity_poly.entity_id
_entity_poly.type
_entity_poly.pdbx_seq_one_letter_code
_entity_poly.pdbx_strand_id
1 'polypeptide(L)'
;MKASDIMHPEDAKAIQVLRRLKGFDEIVRISMQYGYEQIYRGINLGNLVKVNAHNLPNLYLAFKNVVKRVGIKEPELYIYNDPEMNAYTYGETNPFIALSSSLVEKMTIDEVSCIIAHECGHILCKHTLYNTLLRTITELGNLFELISAATFGPILVAMYYWHRKSELSADRCAAAVVGERTYQMAMLKLACGISDIKGSPYQLVEQARAYRRFEKDSWWNRIQQNCRVTFYSHPQMVNRAWEIDRWKNSWQYKKYRESL
;
A
#
# COMPACT_ATOMS: atom_id res chain seq x y z
N MET A 1 1.06 -13.48 11.50
CA MET A 1 1.42 -13.75 10.08
C MET A 1 2.92 -13.57 9.91
N LYS A 2 3.55 -14.18 8.89
CA LYS A 2 5.00 -13.96 8.62
C LYS A 2 5.16 -13.14 7.33
N ALA A 3 6.07 -12.18 7.32
CA ALA A 3 6.36 -11.38 6.13
C ALA A 3 6.77 -12.26 4.92
N SER A 4 7.56 -13.32 5.15
CA SER A 4 7.98 -14.26 4.11
C SER A 4 6.84 -14.97 3.39
N ASP A 5 5.67 -15.13 4.02
CA ASP A 5 4.54 -15.85 3.45
C ASP A 5 3.69 -14.95 2.53
N ILE A 6 3.72 -13.64 2.74
CA ILE A 6 2.95 -12.66 1.95
C ILE A 6 3.82 -11.88 0.97
N MET A 7 5.14 -11.80 1.19
CA MET A 7 6.04 -11.02 0.33
C MET A 7 5.98 -11.52 -1.12
N HIS A 8 5.68 -10.60 -2.03
CA HIS A 8 5.65 -10.92 -3.46
C HIS A 8 7.09 -11.04 -4.00
N PRO A 9 7.40 -12.03 -4.87
CA PRO A 9 8.75 -12.19 -5.41
C PRO A 9 9.30 -10.94 -6.12
N GLU A 10 8.44 -10.20 -6.81
CA GLU A 10 8.84 -8.95 -7.48
C GLU A 10 9.19 -7.83 -6.50
N ASP A 11 8.52 -7.76 -5.34
CA ASP A 11 8.85 -6.83 -4.26
C ASP A 11 10.24 -7.17 -3.68
N ALA A 12 10.47 -8.44 -3.33
CA ALA A 12 11.76 -8.89 -2.82
C ALA A 12 12.93 -8.60 -3.79
N LYS A 13 12.71 -8.72 -5.10
CA LYS A 13 13.71 -8.38 -6.12
C LYS A 13 13.91 -6.87 -6.22
N ALA A 14 12.82 -6.10 -6.26
CA ALA A 14 12.89 -4.65 -6.46
C ALA A 14 13.63 -3.95 -5.31
N ILE A 15 13.40 -4.36 -4.04
CA ILE A 15 14.12 -3.80 -2.90
C ILE A 15 15.62 -4.13 -2.94
N GLN A 16 15.99 -5.33 -3.42
CA GLN A 16 17.40 -5.69 -3.58
C GLN A 16 18.11 -4.83 -4.62
N VAL A 17 17.42 -4.53 -5.73
CA VAL A 17 17.96 -3.62 -6.77
C VAL A 17 18.13 -2.22 -6.20
N LEU A 18 17.12 -1.70 -5.51
CA LEU A 18 17.15 -0.37 -4.92
C LEU A 18 18.33 -0.20 -3.94
N ARG A 19 18.55 -1.17 -3.06
CA ARG A 19 19.66 -1.16 -2.08
C ARG A 19 21.05 -1.21 -2.70
N ARG A 20 21.19 -1.63 -3.96
CA ARG A 20 22.47 -1.66 -4.67
C ARG A 20 22.82 -0.34 -5.37
N LEU A 21 21.88 0.60 -5.45
CA LEU A 21 22.13 1.88 -6.11
C LEU A 21 23.07 2.74 -5.27
N LYS A 22 24.08 3.29 -5.96
CA LYS A 22 25.06 4.19 -5.32
C LYS A 22 24.34 5.42 -4.73
N GLY A 23 24.60 5.71 -3.47
CA GLY A 23 24.03 6.85 -2.74
C GLY A 23 22.71 6.56 -2.04
N PHE A 24 22.09 5.38 -2.24
CA PHE A 24 20.83 5.05 -1.59
C PHE A 24 20.95 5.01 -0.06
N ASP A 25 21.99 4.35 0.47
CA ASP A 25 22.22 4.26 1.92
C ASP A 25 22.43 5.64 2.57
N GLU A 26 23.07 6.55 1.85
CA GLU A 26 23.26 7.93 2.30
C GLU A 26 21.93 8.69 2.40
N ILE A 27 21.04 8.53 1.42
CA ILE A 27 19.70 9.12 1.45
C ILE A 27 18.89 8.57 2.63
N VAL A 28 18.93 7.27 2.88
CA VAL A 28 18.29 6.63 4.04
C VAL A 28 18.86 7.21 5.35
N ARG A 29 20.17 7.31 5.47
CA ARG A 29 20.85 7.87 6.65
C ARG A 29 20.43 9.31 6.93
N ILE A 30 20.41 10.16 5.90
CA ILE A 30 19.97 11.55 6.01
C ILE A 30 18.51 11.61 6.47
N SER A 31 17.62 10.84 5.85
CA SER A 31 16.20 10.79 6.24
C SER A 31 16.01 10.41 7.72
N MET A 32 16.74 9.40 8.19
CA MET A 32 16.66 8.98 9.61
C MET A 32 17.23 10.06 10.55
N GLN A 33 18.31 10.74 10.15
CA GLN A 33 18.94 11.80 10.96
C GLN A 33 18.03 13.02 11.17
N TYR A 34 17.24 13.41 10.16
CA TYR A 34 16.34 14.56 10.27
C TYR A 34 15.02 14.27 10.98
N GLY A 35 14.79 13.02 11.42
CA GLY A 35 13.66 12.67 12.28
C GLY A 35 12.28 12.90 11.64
N TYR A 36 12.14 12.70 10.32
CA TYR A 36 10.88 12.93 9.60
C TYR A 36 9.68 12.19 10.20
N GLU A 37 9.89 11.03 10.84
CA GLU A 37 8.85 10.31 11.56
C GLU A 37 8.20 11.18 12.66
N GLN A 38 9.00 11.95 13.41
CA GLN A 38 8.50 12.84 14.45
C GLN A 38 7.72 14.03 13.87
N ILE A 39 8.15 14.54 12.71
CA ILE A 39 7.45 15.62 12.00
C ILE A 39 6.05 15.13 11.59
N TYR A 40 5.95 13.99 10.92
CA TYR A 40 4.65 13.42 10.53
C TYR A 40 3.78 13.09 11.74
N ARG A 41 4.37 12.58 12.82
CA ARG A 41 3.63 12.34 14.06
C ARG A 41 3.07 13.64 14.66
N GLY A 42 3.85 14.72 14.66
CA GLY A 42 3.39 16.04 15.09
C GLY A 42 2.24 16.58 14.24
N ILE A 43 2.35 16.46 12.91
CA ILE A 43 1.29 16.83 11.96
C ILE A 43 0.01 16.03 12.23
N ASN A 44 0.11 14.73 12.45
CA ASN A 44 -1.06 13.89 12.71
C ASN A 44 -1.75 14.25 14.03
N LEU A 45 -0.98 14.41 15.10
CA LEU A 45 -1.52 14.81 16.41
C LEU A 45 -2.18 16.18 16.38
N GLY A 46 -1.71 17.08 15.52
CA GLY A 46 -2.25 18.45 15.40
C GLY A 46 -3.47 18.56 14.48
N ASN A 47 -3.60 17.68 13.47
CA ASN A 47 -4.57 17.88 12.38
C ASN A 47 -5.52 16.70 12.15
N LEU A 48 -5.24 15.50 12.68
CA LEU A 48 -6.04 14.30 12.44
C LEU A 48 -6.76 13.85 13.70
N VAL A 49 -7.83 13.08 13.55
CA VAL A 49 -8.57 12.52 14.66
C VAL A 49 -8.03 11.11 14.96
N LYS A 50 -7.42 10.93 16.14
CA LYS A 50 -6.97 9.62 16.60
C LYS A 50 -8.17 8.74 16.93
N VAL A 51 -8.24 7.55 16.32
CA VAL A 51 -9.31 6.57 16.55
C VAL A 51 -9.08 5.80 17.86
N ASN A 52 -10.15 5.67 18.63
CA ASN A 52 -10.14 4.90 19.88
C ASN A 52 -11.53 4.30 20.17
N ALA A 53 -11.64 3.53 21.27
CA ALA A 53 -12.88 2.85 21.66
C ALA A 53 -14.04 3.81 22.01
N HIS A 54 -13.78 5.09 22.27
CA HIS A 54 -14.81 6.05 22.68
C HIS A 54 -15.40 6.82 21.48
N ASN A 55 -14.58 7.16 20.48
CA ASN A 55 -15.06 7.99 19.36
C ASN A 55 -15.57 7.16 18.17
N LEU A 56 -14.91 6.03 17.83
CA LEU A 56 -15.30 5.15 16.70
C LEU A 56 -15.16 3.67 17.11
N PRO A 57 -16.00 3.18 18.06
CA PRO A 57 -15.82 1.87 18.70
C PRO A 57 -15.81 0.70 17.70
N ASN A 58 -16.69 0.70 16.70
CA ASN A 58 -16.77 -0.39 15.72
C ASN A 58 -15.52 -0.42 14.81
N LEU A 59 -15.06 0.75 14.37
CA LEU A 59 -13.84 0.86 13.58
C LEU A 59 -12.61 0.45 14.40
N TYR A 60 -12.53 0.91 15.66
CA TYR A 60 -11.43 0.54 16.55
C TYR A 60 -11.39 -0.96 16.82
N LEU A 61 -12.55 -1.60 17.05
CA LEU A 61 -12.62 -3.05 17.24
C LEU A 61 -12.17 -3.81 15.98
N ALA A 62 -12.61 -3.40 14.80
CA ALA A 62 -12.20 -3.98 13.53
C ALA A 62 -10.68 -3.85 13.32
N PHE A 63 -10.13 -2.66 13.58
CA PHE A 63 -8.69 -2.40 13.54
C PHE A 63 -7.91 -3.32 14.49
N LYS A 64 -8.32 -3.46 15.75
CA LYS A 64 -7.68 -4.36 16.75
C LYS A 64 -7.68 -5.80 16.27
N ASN A 65 -8.78 -6.26 15.69
CA ASN A 65 -8.90 -7.62 15.16
C ASN A 65 -7.93 -7.84 13.99
N VAL A 66 -7.83 -6.87 13.06
CA VAL A 66 -6.87 -6.94 11.95
C VAL A 66 -5.43 -6.99 12.46
N VAL A 67 -5.04 -6.06 13.35
CA VAL A 67 -3.68 -5.99 13.92
C VAL A 67 -3.32 -7.31 14.61
N LYS A 68 -4.24 -7.87 15.41
CA LYS A 68 -4.06 -9.18 16.07
C LYS A 68 -3.85 -10.31 15.05
N ARG A 69 -4.63 -10.34 13.98
CA ARG A 69 -4.52 -11.36 12.91
C ARG A 69 -3.22 -11.26 12.13
N VAL A 70 -2.77 -10.04 11.82
CA VAL A 70 -1.48 -9.80 11.16
C VAL A 70 -0.34 -10.14 12.11
N GLY A 71 -0.49 -9.87 13.41
CA GLY A 71 0.51 -10.18 14.44
C GLY A 71 1.63 -9.15 14.50
N ILE A 72 1.31 -7.87 14.29
CA ILE A 72 2.25 -6.74 14.44
C ILE A 72 1.99 -5.99 15.76
N LYS A 73 2.96 -5.18 16.19
CA LYS A 73 2.74 -4.19 17.23
C LYS A 73 1.65 -3.22 16.76
N GLU A 74 0.71 -2.87 17.63
CA GLU A 74 -0.39 -1.97 17.29
C GLU A 74 0.13 -0.59 16.87
N PRO A 75 -0.14 -0.16 15.61
CA PRO A 75 0.16 1.20 15.17
C PRO A 75 -0.89 2.18 15.70
N GLU A 76 -0.62 3.49 15.60
CA GLU A 76 -1.66 4.49 15.82
C GLU A 76 -2.61 4.52 14.61
N LEU A 77 -3.93 4.71 14.85
CA LEU A 77 -4.93 4.84 13.79
C LEU A 77 -5.54 6.23 13.81
N TYR A 78 -5.60 6.88 12.65
CA TYR A 78 -6.14 8.24 12.48
C TYR A 78 -7.16 8.31 11.34
N ILE A 79 -8.07 9.29 11.43
CA ILE A 79 -8.95 9.71 10.33
C ILE A 79 -8.58 11.13 9.94
N TYR A 80 -8.50 11.38 8.63
CA TYR A 80 -8.36 12.72 8.05
C TYR A 80 -9.51 13.04 7.11
N ASN A 81 -9.85 14.32 6.99
CA ASN A 81 -10.92 14.76 6.12
C ASN A 81 -10.44 14.82 4.66
N ASP A 82 -10.98 13.95 3.82
CA ASP A 82 -10.67 13.90 2.39
C ASP A 82 -11.87 13.32 1.63
N PRO A 83 -12.33 13.94 0.52
CA PRO A 83 -13.41 13.46 -0.31
C PRO A 83 -13.01 12.21 -1.14
N GLU A 84 -11.72 11.95 -1.32
CA GLU A 84 -11.22 10.77 -2.00
C GLU A 84 -11.02 9.60 -1.03
N MET A 85 -11.38 8.39 -1.45
CA MET A 85 -11.11 7.19 -0.68
C MET A 85 -9.62 6.87 -0.74
N ASN A 86 -8.91 7.08 0.38
CA ASN A 86 -7.48 6.84 0.46
C ASN A 86 -7.07 6.40 1.87
N ALA A 87 -5.93 5.71 1.96
CA ALA A 87 -5.26 5.36 3.20
C ALA A 87 -3.75 5.40 2.99
N TYR A 88 -3.01 5.58 4.08
CA TYR A 88 -1.55 5.51 4.04
C TYR A 88 -0.97 5.11 5.40
N THR A 89 0.25 4.55 5.36
CA THR A 89 1.04 4.23 6.55
C THR A 89 2.47 4.73 6.40
N TYR A 90 2.97 5.37 7.46
CA TYR A 90 4.34 5.84 7.57
C TYR A 90 4.89 5.58 8.98
N GLY A 91 6.20 5.81 9.15
CA GLY A 91 6.91 5.62 10.40
C GLY A 91 7.54 4.23 10.51
N GLU A 92 8.76 4.16 11.01
CA GLU A 92 9.51 2.90 11.20
C GLU A 92 9.45 2.45 12.66
N THR A 93 9.72 3.37 13.60
CA THR A 93 9.76 3.07 15.04
C THR A 93 8.36 3.05 15.65
N ASN A 94 7.53 4.02 15.27
CA ASN A 94 6.15 4.16 15.72
C ASN A 94 5.24 4.37 14.51
N PRO A 95 4.95 3.31 13.76
CA PRO A 95 4.13 3.41 12.57
C PRO A 95 2.71 3.84 12.92
N PHE A 96 2.09 4.57 11.99
CA PHE A 96 0.69 4.94 12.06
C PHE A 96 -0.03 4.64 10.74
N ILE A 97 -1.33 4.45 10.83
CA ILE A 97 -2.24 4.30 9.69
C ILE A 97 -3.20 5.48 9.71
N ALA A 98 -3.40 6.12 8.57
CA ALA A 98 -4.41 7.17 8.40
C ALA A 98 -5.38 6.77 7.29
N LEU A 99 -6.69 6.89 7.58
CA LEU A 99 -7.78 6.61 6.66
C LEU A 99 -8.52 7.91 6.35
N SER A 100 -8.90 8.12 5.10
CA SER A 100 -9.78 9.22 4.74
C SER A 100 -11.18 9.02 5.29
N SER A 101 -11.86 10.11 5.63
CA SER A 101 -13.27 10.10 6.06
C SER A 101 -14.17 9.44 5.00
N SER A 102 -13.96 9.77 3.73
CA SER A 102 -14.69 9.18 2.60
C SER A 102 -14.55 7.65 2.51
N LEU A 103 -13.36 7.10 2.81
CA LEU A 103 -13.14 5.66 2.82
C LEU A 103 -13.99 4.99 3.91
N VAL A 104 -13.96 5.53 5.13
CA VAL A 104 -14.72 4.98 6.27
C VAL A 104 -16.23 5.11 6.06
N GLU A 105 -16.69 6.18 5.40
CA GLU A 105 -18.11 6.43 5.12
C GLU A 105 -18.65 5.55 3.99
N LYS A 106 -17.87 5.33 2.93
CA LYS A 106 -18.33 4.64 1.71
C LYS A 106 -18.11 3.14 1.70
N MET A 107 -17.27 2.61 2.59
CA MET A 107 -16.96 1.18 2.65
C MET A 107 -17.65 0.51 3.83
N THR A 108 -17.99 -0.78 3.67
CA THR A 108 -18.41 -1.62 4.80
C THR A 108 -17.24 -1.85 5.75
N ILE A 109 -17.53 -2.25 7.00
CA ILE A 109 -16.48 -2.49 7.99
C ILE A 109 -15.49 -3.59 7.56
N ASP A 110 -15.94 -4.58 6.79
CA ASP A 110 -15.08 -5.63 6.26
C ASP A 110 -14.14 -5.09 5.13
N GLU A 111 -14.65 -4.18 4.31
CA GLU A 111 -13.86 -3.52 3.27
C GLU A 111 -12.87 -2.53 3.88
N VAL A 112 -13.25 -1.78 4.92
CA VAL A 112 -12.32 -0.95 5.71
C VAL A 112 -11.25 -1.83 6.36
N SER A 113 -11.64 -3.00 6.91
CA SER A 113 -10.69 -3.97 7.46
C SER A 113 -9.71 -4.49 6.40
N CYS A 114 -10.14 -4.61 5.14
CA CYS A 114 -9.26 -4.93 4.01
C CYS A 114 -8.18 -3.88 3.83
N ILE A 115 -8.56 -2.60 3.84
CA ILE A 115 -7.60 -1.50 3.67
C ILE A 115 -6.67 -1.42 4.88
N ILE A 116 -7.18 -1.54 6.11
CA ILE A 116 -6.34 -1.60 7.31
C ILE A 116 -5.35 -2.76 7.24
N ALA A 117 -5.77 -3.94 6.76
CA ALA A 117 -4.90 -5.10 6.62
C ALA A 117 -3.84 -4.90 5.52
N HIS A 118 -4.14 -4.15 4.46
CA HIS A 118 -3.18 -3.72 3.46
C HIS A 118 -2.10 -2.84 4.09
N GLU A 119 -2.49 -1.80 4.84
CA GLU A 119 -1.56 -0.92 5.55
C GLU A 119 -0.72 -1.68 6.59
N CYS A 120 -1.33 -2.61 7.33
CA CYS A 120 -0.60 -3.52 8.22
C CYS A 120 0.41 -4.42 7.46
N GLY A 121 0.11 -4.76 6.21
CA GLY A 121 1.02 -5.50 5.32
C GLY A 121 2.30 -4.72 5.03
N HIS A 122 2.19 -3.40 4.80
CA HIS A 122 3.36 -2.53 4.65
C HIS A 122 4.21 -2.50 5.93
N ILE A 123 3.58 -2.43 7.11
CA ILE A 123 4.30 -2.48 8.39
C ILE A 123 5.00 -3.83 8.57
N LEU A 124 4.29 -4.94 8.35
CA LEU A 124 4.82 -6.29 8.49
C LEU A 124 6.02 -6.56 7.58
N CYS A 125 5.96 -6.08 6.32
CA CYS A 125 7.03 -6.22 5.33
C CYS A 125 8.13 -5.16 5.43
N LYS A 126 8.04 -4.23 6.42
CA LYS A 126 9.00 -3.13 6.63
C LYS A 126 9.13 -2.19 5.43
N HIS A 127 8.01 -1.92 4.76
CA HIS A 127 7.96 -0.96 3.66
C HIS A 127 7.91 0.49 4.15
N THR A 128 7.50 0.71 5.39
CA THR A 128 7.23 2.03 5.98
C THR A 128 8.43 2.97 5.92
N LEU A 129 9.64 2.48 6.17
CA LEU A 129 10.86 3.29 6.06
C LEU A 129 11.00 3.90 4.66
N TYR A 130 10.89 3.06 3.62
CA TYR A 130 11.10 3.49 2.23
C TYR A 130 9.92 4.30 1.69
N ASN A 131 8.70 4.02 2.16
CA ASN A 131 7.51 4.82 1.84
C ASN A 131 7.63 6.22 2.45
N THR A 132 8.06 6.32 3.72
CA THR A 132 8.34 7.59 4.38
C THR A 132 9.43 8.35 3.63
N LEU A 133 10.50 7.68 3.22
CA LEU A 133 11.59 8.26 2.45
C LEU A 133 11.10 8.78 1.09
N LEU A 134 10.34 7.97 0.34
CA LEU A 134 9.81 8.37 -0.97
C LEU A 134 8.93 9.62 -0.85
N ARG A 135 8.03 9.64 0.14
CA ARG A 135 7.18 10.80 0.42
C ARG A 135 8.00 12.05 0.77
N THR A 136 8.96 11.90 1.68
CA THR A 136 9.85 13.00 2.07
C THR A 136 10.58 13.58 0.86
N ILE A 137 11.12 12.74 0.00
CA ILE A 137 11.80 13.17 -1.23
C ILE A 137 10.85 13.92 -2.16
N THR A 138 9.62 13.44 -2.33
CA THR A 138 8.64 14.06 -3.24
C THR A 138 8.08 15.37 -2.69
N GLU A 139 7.90 15.51 -1.37
CA GLU A 139 7.39 16.72 -0.72
C GLU A 139 8.48 17.80 -0.54
N LEU A 140 9.71 17.40 -0.31
CA LEU A 140 10.85 18.27 -0.02
C LEU A 140 11.88 18.30 -1.15
N GLY A 141 11.46 18.03 -2.39
CA GLY A 141 12.34 17.88 -3.56
C GLY A 141 13.41 18.97 -3.69
N ASN A 142 13.11 20.22 -3.32
CA ASN A 142 14.05 21.34 -3.34
C ASN A 142 15.21 21.19 -2.32
N LEU A 143 15.05 20.43 -1.23
CA LEU A 143 16.13 20.16 -0.27
C LEU A 143 17.17 19.16 -0.80
N PHE A 144 16.82 18.39 -1.83
CA PHE A 144 17.69 17.40 -2.46
C PHE A 144 18.43 17.95 -3.71
N GLU A 145 18.32 19.25 -4.02
CA GLU A 145 19.15 19.93 -5.05
C GLU A 145 20.66 19.76 -4.81
N LEU A 146 21.06 19.45 -3.57
CA LEU A 146 22.45 19.14 -3.20
C LEU A 146 22.93 17.79 -3.74
N ILE A 147 22.02 16.91 -4.18
CA ILE A 147 22.37 15.62 -4.79
C ILE A 147 22.25 15.79 -6.30
N SER A 148 23.30 15.46 -7.04
CA SER A 148 23.26 15.58 -8.50
C SER A 148 22.09 14.84 -9.11
N ALA A 149 21.40 15.43 -10.08
CA ALA A 149 20.26 14.82 -10.78
C ALA A 149 20.64 13.46 -11.40
N ALA A 150 21.89 13.27 -11.79
CA ALA A 150 22.42 12.01 -12.33
C ALA A 150 22.42 10.87 -11.29
N THR A 151 22.58 11.17 -9.99
CA THR A 151 22.53 10.18 -8.90
C THR A 151 21.11 10.01 -8.40
N PHE A 152 20.37 11.09 -8.28
CA PHE A 152 19.05 11.12 -7.66
C PHE A 152 17.94 10.55 -8.57
N GLY A 153 17.95 10.87 -9.86
CA GLY A 153 16.95 10.42 -10.82
C GLY A 153 16.79 8.90 -10.88
N PRO A 154 17.88 8.12 -11.07
CA PRO A 154 17.81 6.66 -11.06
C PRO A 154 17.28 6.07 -9.75
N ILE A 155 17.63 6.66 -8.59
CA ILE A 155 17.14 6.22 -7.29
C ILE A 155 15.63 6.45 -7.18
N LEU A 156 15.15 7.64 -7.54
CA LEU A 156 13.73 7.98 -7.51
C LEU A 156 12.90 7.04 -8.41
N VAL A 157 13.34 6.79 -9.64
CA VAL A 157 12.69 5.83 -10.56
C VAL A 157 12.65 4.42 -9.96
N ALA A 158 13.75 3.97 -9.35
CA ALA A 158 13.82 2.66 -8.71
C ALA A 158 12.93 2.58 -7.45
N MET A 159 12.81 3.68 -6.68
CA MET A 159 11.90 3.76 -5.54
C MET A 159 10.44 3.68 -5.97
N TYR A 160 10.01 4.39 -7.00
CA TYR A 160 8.66 4.26 -7.55
C TYR A 160 8.40 2.87 -8.11
N TYR A 161 9.38 2.27 -8.79
CA TYR A 161 9.26 0.89 -9.26
C TYR A 161 9.08 -0.09 -8.10
N TRP A 162 9.93 -0.01 -7.07
CA TRP A 162 9.81 -0.84 -5.88
C TRP A 162 8.48 -0.59 -5.16
N HIS A 163 8.07 0.66 -4.96
CA HIS A 163 6.81 0.99 -4.28
C HIS A 163 5.61 0.30 -4.94
N ARG A 164 5.52 0.34 -6.29
CA ARG A 164 4.48 -0.42 -7.00
C ARG A 164 4.56 -1.93 -6.79
N LYS A 165 5.73 -2.49 -6.53
CA LYS A 165 5.88 -3.93 -6.25
C LYS A 165 5.55 -4.27 -4.80
N SER A 166 5.83 -3.38 -3.85
CA SER A 166 5.49 -3.53 -2.44
C SER A 166 3.97 -3.59 -2.20
N GLU A 167 3.19 -2.90 -3.06
CA GLU A 167 1.72 -2.97 -3.05
C GLU A 167 1.21 -4.42 -3.19
N LEU A 168 1.86 -5.23 -4.03
CA LEU A 168 1.46 -6.64 -4.23
C LEU A 168 1.65 -7.50 -2.97
N SER A 169 2.63 -7.18 -2.14
CA SER A 169 2.82 -7.82 -0.83
C SER A 169 1.73 -7.39 0.17
N ALA A 170 1.43 -6.10 0.22
CA ALA A 170 0.38 -5.56 1.08
C ALA A 170 -1.00 -6.11 0.68
N ASP A 171 -1.29 -6.24 -0.62
CA ASP A 171 -2.51 -6.87 -1.14
C ASP A 171 -2.66 -8.32 -0.69
N ARG A 172 -1.58 -9.09 -0.66
CA ARG A 172 -1.59 -10.46 -0.13
C ARG A 172 -1.92 -10.49 1.36
N CYS A 173 -1.40 -9.55 2.14
CA CYS A 173 -1.77 -9.40 3.54
C CYS A 173 -3.27 -9.15 3.67
N ALA A 174 -3.81 -8.17 2.95
CA ALA A 174 -5.22 -7.84 2.95
C ALA A 174 -6.09 -9.07 2.61
N ALA A 175 -5.83 -9.71 1.47
CA ALA A 175 -6.59 -10.87 1.03
C ALA A 175 -6.49 -12.07 2.00
N ALA A 176 -5.34 -12.28 2.65
CA ALA A 176 -5.17 -13.30 3.67
C ALA A 176 -6.01 -13.02 4.93
N VAL A 177 -6.15 -11.74 5.31
CA VAL A 177 -6.94 -11.33 6.49
C VAL A 177 -8.44 -11.38 6.21
N VAL A 178 -8.94 -10.71 5.17
CA VAL A 178 -10.39 -10.56 4.97
C VAL A 178 -10.98 -11.56 3.96
N GLY A 179 -10.16 -12.26 3.21
CA GLY A 179 -10.57 -13.13 2.12
C GLY A 179 -10.56 -12.42 0.77
N GLU A 180 -10.37 -13.23 -0.27
CA GLU A 180 -10.21 -12.73 -1.63
C GLU A 180 -11.45 -11.99 -2.13
N ARG A 181 -12.65 -12.47 -1.85
CA ARG A 181 -13.91 -11.83 -2.30
C ARG A 181 -14.07 -10.41 -1.75
N THR A 182 -13.83 -10.23 -0.43
CA THR A 182 -13.90 -8.91 0.22
C THR A 182 -12.81 -7.99 -0.34
N TYR A 183 -11.61 -8.52 -0.56
CA TYR A 183 -10.52 -7.77 -1.20
C TYR A 183 -10.93 -7.27 -2.59
N GLN A 184 -11.49 -8.14 -3.47
CA GLN A 184 -11.90 -7.75 -4.82
C GLN A 184 -12.98 -6.66 -4.81
N MET A 185 -13.93 -6.73 -3.88
CA MET A 185 -14.97 -5.70 -3.75
C MET A 185 -14.37 -4.36 -3.25
N ALA A 186 -13.48 -4.40 -2.27
CA ALA A 186 -12.78 -3.20 -1.80
C ALA A 186 -11.98 -2.53 -2.93
N MET A 187 -11.26 -3.32 -3.74
CA MET A 187 -10.52 -2.79 -4.91
C MET A 187 -11.45 -2.20 -5.97
N LEU A 188 -12.60 -2.82 -6.21
CA LEU A 188 -13.59 -2.30 -7.15
C LEU A 188 -14.14 -0.94 -6.71
N LYS A 189 -14.47 -0.79 -5.42
CA LYS A 189 -14.93 0.49 -4.85
C LYS A 189 -13.85 1.57 -4.88
N LEU A 190 -12.61 1.22 -4.54
CA LEU A 190 -11.47 2.14 -4.67
C LEU A 190 -11.26 2.62 -6.11
N ALA A 191 -11.43 1.72 -7.10
CA ALA A 191 -11.24 2.05 -8.50
C ALA A 191 -12.31 3.00 -9.07
N CYS A 192 -13.56 2.92 -8.58
CA CYS A 192 -14.66 3.71 -9.12
C CYS A 192 -15.14 4.86 -8.21
N GLY A 193 -14.78 4.87 -6.93
CA GLY A 193 -15.22 5.89 -5.97
C GLY A 193 -16.68 5.79 -5.51
N ILE A 194 -17.40 4.72 -5.90
CA ILE A 194 -18.84 4.53 -5.68
C ILE A 194 -19.08 3.51 -4.56
N SER A 195 -19.87 3.90 -3.54
CA SER A 195 -20.21 3.05 -2.40
C SER A 195 -21.17 1.90 -2.74
N ASP A 196 -22.22 2.18 -3.53
CA ASP A 196 -23.28 1.23 -3.89
C ASP A 196 -23.10 0.69 -5.31
N ILE A 197 -21.86 0.27 -5.64
CA ILE A 197 -21.59 -0.37 -6.91
C ILE A 197 -22.22 -1.76 -6.93
N LYS A 198 -23.07 -2.01 -7.96
CA LYS A 198 -23.69 -3.31 -8.21
C LYS A 198 -22.88 -4.06 -9.26
N GLY A 199 -22.58 -5.31 -9.00
CA GLY A 199 -21.84 -6.13 -9.96
C GLY A 199 -21.04 -7.24 -9.31
N SER A 200 -20.29 -7.93 -10.14
CA SER A 200 -19.38 -8.98 -9.68
C SER A 200 -18.16 -8.37 -8.99
N PRO A 201 -17.75 -8.85 -7.80
CA PRO A 201 -16.48 -8.47 -7.20
C PRO A 201 -15.28 -8.78 -8.10
N TYR A 202 -15.44 -9.68 -9.07
CA TYR A 202 -14.40 -10.08 -10.02
C TYR A 202 -14.34 -9.23 -11.29
N GLN A 203 -15.10 -8.15 -11.38
CA GLN A 203 -15.13 -7.28 -12.57
C GLN A 203 -13.75 -6.78 -12.98
N LEU A 204 -12.90 -6.39 -12.00
CA LEU A 204 -11.52 -5.99 -12.28
C LEU A 204 -10.66 -7.14 -12.79
N VAL A 205 -10.90 -8.37 -12.34
CA VAL A 205 -10.20 -9.58 -12.83
C VAL A 205 -10.59 -9.87 -14.28
N GLU A 206 -11.85 -9.72 -14.62
CA GLU A 206 -12.33 -9.86 -16.01
C GLU A 206 -11.73 -8.78 -16.92
N GLN A 207 -11.73 -7.54 -16.44
CA GLN A 207 -11.10 -6.41 -17.15
C GLN A 207 -9.58 -6.60 -17.30
N ALA A 208 -8.91 -7.24 -16.35
CA ALA A 208 -7.49 -7.56 -16.45
C ALA A 208 -7.17 -8.48 -17.63
N ARG A 209 -8.09 -9.40 -18.00
CA ARG A 209 -7.92 -10.27 -19.18
C ARG A 209 -7.92 -9.48 -20.48
N ALA A 210 -8.80 -8.47 -20.59
CA ALA A 210 -8.83 -7.57 -21.74
C ALA A 210 -7.58 -6.68 -21.78
N TYR A 211 -7.19 -6.12 -20.64
CA TYR A 211 -5.99 -5.29 -20.50
C TYR A 211 -4.71 -6.04 -20.92
N ARG A 212 -4.55 -7.29 -20.48
CA ARG A 212 -3.39 -8.12 -20.86
C ARG A 212 -3.37 -8.50 -22.35
N ARG A 213 -4.51 -8.62 -23.02
CA ARG A 213 -4.58 -8.76 -24.47
C ARG A 213 -4.10 -7.49 -25.16
N PHE A 214 -4.62 -6.34 -24.75
CA PHE A 214 -4.18 -5.04 -25.27
C PHE A 214 -2.67 -4.80 -25.13
N GLU A 215 -2.04 -5.19 -24.01
CA GLU A 215 -0.57 -5.09 -23.83
C GLU A 215 0.21 -6.03 -24.77
N LYS A 216 -0.37 -7.19 -25.14
CA LYS A 216 0.28 -8.14 -26.04
C LYS A 216 0.15 -7.76 -27.52
N ASP A 217 -0.91 -7.07 -27.90
CA ASP A 217 -1.22 -6.74 -29.29
C ASP A 217 -0.19 -5.78 -29.90
N SER A 218 0.54 -4.99 -29.08
CA SER A 218 1.56 -4.09 -29.57
C SER A 218 2.66 -3.85 -28.52
N TRP A 219 3.93 -3.99 -28.95
CA TRP A 219 5.08 -3.61 -28.13
C TRP A 219 5.04 -2.11 -27.77
N TRP A 220 4.48 -1.28 -28.65
CA TRP A 220 4.31 0.16 -28.46
C TRP A 220 3.32 0.48 -27.34
N ASN A 221 2.20 -0.24 -27.28
CA ASN A 221 1.25 -0.13 -26.18
C ASN A 221 1.93 -0.40 -24.84
N ARG A 222 2.79 -1.42 -24.76
CA ARG A 222 3.55 -1.77 -23.56
C ARG A 222 4.53 -0.66 -23.15
N ILE A 223 5.25 -0.07 -24.10
CA ILE A 223 6.17 1.03 -23.81
C ILE A 223 5.43 2.26 -23.31
N GLN A 224 4.36 2.68 -24.00
CA GLN A 224 3.57 3.83 -23.57
C GLN A 224 2.97 3.65 -22.17
N GLN A 225 2.44 2.46 -21.85
CA GLN A 225 1.92 2.16 -20.52
C GLN A 225 3.03 2.20 -19.47
N ASN A 226 4.18 1.60 -19.72
CA ASN A 226 5.31 1.63 -18.79
C ASN A 226 5.81 3.07 -18.54
N CYS A 227 5.90 3.90 -19.58
CA CYS A 227 6.29 5.30 -19.42
C CYS A 227 5.28 6.08 -18.57
N ARG A 228 3.98 5.91 -18.82
CA ARG A 228 2.92 6.59 -18.05
C ARG A 228 2.90 6.18 -16.58
N VAL A 229 3.05 4.88 -16.29
CA VAL A 229 2.97 4.37 -14.91
C VAL A 229 4.27 4.51 -14.12
N THR A 230 5.37 4.99 -14.74
CA THR A 230 6.67 5.07 -14.06
C THR A 230 6.60 5.89 -12.78
N PHE A 231 5.83 6.97 -12.76
CA PHE A 231 5.67 7.87 -11.61
C PHE A 231 4.33 7.70 -10.88
N TYR A 232 3.56 6.65 -11.17
CA TYR A 232 2.37 6.36 -10.38
C TYR A 232 2.76 5.73 -9.04
N SER A 233 2.12 6.18 -7.98
CA SER A 233 2.31 5.62 -6.63
C SER A 233 1.77 4.21 -6.49
N HIS A 234 0.69 3.86 -7.23
CA HIS A 234 0.07 2.54 -7.15
C HIS A 234 0.09 1.83 -8.51
N PRO A 235 0.17 0.48 -8.52
CA PRO A 235 -0.07 -0.31 -9.73
C PRO A 235 -1.52 -0.14 -10.20
N GLN A 236 -1.75 -0.43 -11.47
CA GLN A 236 -3.12 -0.45 -12.01
C GLN A 236 -4.00 -1.42 -11.23
N MET A 237 -5.21 -1.01 -10.88
CA MET A 237 -6.16 -1.80 -10.08
C MET A 237 -6.44 -3.18 -10.67
N VAL A 238 -6.52 -3.28 -12.00
CA VAL A 238 -6.72 -4.56 -12.71
C VAL A 238 -5.57 -5.54 -12.47
N ASN A 239 -4.32 -5.06 -12.39
CA ASN A 239 -3.16 -5.90 -12.12
C ASN A 239 -3.14 -6.39 -10.67
N ARG A 240 -3.49 -5.53 -9.70
CA ARG A 240 -3.63 -5.90 -8.28
C ARG A 240 -4.70 -6.98 -8.10
N ALA A 241 -5.89 -6.78 -8.67
CA ALA A 241 -6.98 -7.74 -8.64
C ALA A 241 -6.60 -9.10 -9.25
N TRP A 242 -5.91 -9.08 -10.39
CA TRP A 242 -5.43 -10.27 -11.08
C TRP A 242 -4.40 -11.06 -10.25
N GLU A 243 -3.44 -10.38 -9.63
CA GLU A 243 -2.40 -11.05 -8.82
C GLU A 243 -3.00 -11.76 -7.60
N ILE A 244 -4.03 -11.19 -6.95
CA ILE A 244 -4.72 -11.84 -5.84
C ILE A 244 -5.58 -13.01 -6.32
N ASP A 245 -6.28 -12.89 -7.46
CA ASP A 245 -7.04 -14.00 -8.04
C ASP A 245 -6.15 -15.23 -8.32
N ARG A 246 -4.92 -15.00 -8.74
CA ARG A 246 -3.94 -16.09 -8.92
C ARG A 246 -3.40 -16.60 -7.58
N TRP A 247 -3.06 -15.70 -6.66
CA TRP A 247 -2.45 -16.06 -5.39
C TRP A 247 -3.39 -16.82 -4.45
N LYS A 248 -4.71 -16.65 -4.55
CA LYS A 248 -5.71 -17.37 -3.73
C LYS A 248 -5.61 -18.90 -3.80
N ASN A 249 -5.01 -19.44 -4.87
CA ASN A 249 -4.81 -20.87 -5.02
C ASN A 249 -3.49 -21.38 -4.37
N SER A 250 -2.66 -20.47 -3.85
CA SER A 250 -1.39 -20.82 -3.22
C SER A 250 -1.58 -21.44 -1.84
N TRP A 251 -0.59 -22.24 -1.42
CA TRP A 251 -0.60 -22.83 -0.08
C TRP A 251 -0.50 -21.76 1.03
N GLN A 252 0.20 -20.63 0.76
CA GLN A 252 0.32 -19.52 1.71
C GLN A 252 -1.05 -18.89 2.00
N TYR A 253 -1.84 -18.63 0.95
CA TYR A 253 -3.18 -18.10 1.13
C TYR A 253 -4.06 -19.07 1.92
N LYS A 254 -4.12 -20.35 1.54
CA LYS A 254 -4.92 -21.39 2.20
C LYS A 254 -4.57 -21.51 3.68
N LYS A 255 -3.27 -21.56 4.00
CA LYS A 255 -2.76 -21.60 5.39
C LYS A 255 -3.37 -20.52 6.29
N TYR A 256 -3.54 -19.28 5.79
CA TYR A 256 -4.11 -18.19 6.57
C TYR A 256 -5.64 -18.13 6.54
N ARG A 257 -6.28 -18.78 5.58
CA ARG A 257 -7.74 -18.84 5.49
C ARG A 257 -8.32 -20.04 6.24
N GLU A 258 -7.63 -21.15 6.29
CA GLU A 258 -8.06 -22.38 7.00
C GLU A 258 -7.80 -22.29 8.52
N SER A 259 -6.96 -21.37 8.97
CA SER A 259 -6.70 -21.10 10.39
C SER A 259 -7.73 -20.16 11.04
N LEU A 260 -8.79 -19.83 10.34
CA LEU A 260 -9.90 -18.96 10.73
C LEU A 260 -11.16 -19.74 11.01
#